data_d777373600606b234ce8ddc79e68eb30
#
_entry.id   d777373600606b234ce8ddc79e68eb30
#
_cell.length_a   1.000
_cell.length_b   1.000
_cell.length_c   1.000
_cell.angle_alpha   90.00
_cell.angle_beta   90.00
_cell.angle_gamma   90.00
#
_symmetry.space_group_name_H-M   'P 1'
#
loop_
_entity.id
_entity.type
_entity.pdbx_description
1 polymer ?
#
loop_
_entity_poly.entity_id
_entity_poly.type
_entity_poly.pdbx_seq_one_letter_code
_entity_poly.pdbx_strand_id
1 'polypeptide(L)'
;MIKLSIQGMTCPSCAPKVHNKIIKLEGVLDVSVSYEESLVSITPSEDFNVQSAIDALESEGYQSHAQEDSCCASDQFVSNKKHLHVAIIGSGSGAFACATKAAEGGAKVTIIEGADVIGGCCVNVGCVPSKILIRAAQLAEQQRNNPFAGLENHQPQLNRALLSQQQSARVEELRHAKYQNILDTNPSLNLIKGYARFKNANTLIIDKPDGDQQEISADKILIATGSTPTIPAINGLSGTPYWTSTEA
;
A
#
# COMPACT_ATOMS: atom_id res chain seq x y z
N MET A 1 11.30 6.47 25.59
CA MET A 1 11.39 5.01 25.41
C MET A 1 12.19 4.76 24.15
N ILE A 2 13.24 3.96 24.21
CA ILE A 2 14.12 3.66 23.07
C ILE A 2 13.80 2.23 22.60
N LYS A 3 13.65 2.05 21.28
CA LYS A 3 13.42 0.72 20.70
C LYS A 3 14.62 0.30 19.87
N LEU A 4 15.09 -0.92 20.11
CA LEU A 4 16.17 -1.55 19.35
C LEU A 4 15.61 -2.78 18.63
N SER A 5 15.77 -2.85 17.31
CA SER A 5 15.57 -4.13 16.61
C SER A 5 16.76 -5.04 16.88
N ILE A 6 16.51 -6.32 17.16
CA ILE A 6 17.54 -7.28 17.51
C ILE A 6 17.47 -8.50 16.58
N GLN A 7 18.59 -8.86 15.98
CA GLN A 7 18.73 -10.07 15.18
C GLN A 7 19.63 -11.08 15.91
N GLY A 8 19.35 -12.37 15.73
CA GLY A 8 20.13 -13.45 16.35
C GLY A 8 19.43 -14.13 17.53
N MET A 9 18.22 -13.70 17.94
CA MET A 9 17.40 -14.47 18.88
C MET A 9 16.83 -15.71 18.16
N THR A 10 17.34 -16.89 18.49
CA THR A 10 16.95 -18.15 17.83
C THR A 10 15.84 -18.92 18.53
N CYS A 11 15.48 -18.54 19.76
CA CYS A 11 14.43 -19.18 20.54
C CYS A 11 13.91 -18.25 21.65
N PRO A 12 12.70 -18.50 22.20
CA PRO A 12 12.12 -17.68 23.26
C PRO A 12 12.99 -17.52 24.52
N SER A 13 13.88 -18.47 24.81
CA SER A 13 14.80 -18.38 25.94
C SER A 13 15.92 -17.36 25.77
N CYS A 14 16.08 -16.77 24.58
CA CYS A 14 17.01 -15.67 24.35
C CYS A 14 16.51 -14.35 24.96
N ALA A 15 15.19 -14.12 24.98
CA ALA A 15 14.61 -12.88 25.49
C ALA A 15 14.97 -12.57 26.97
N PRO A 16 14.90 -13.52 27.92
CA PRO A 16 15.38 -13.30 29.30
C PRO A 16 16.89 -12.99 29.37
N LYS A 17 17.71 -13.55 28.51
CA LYS A 17 19.18 -13.28 28.49
C LYS A 17 19.43 -11.84 28.05
N VAL A 18 18.79 -11.41 26.98
CA VAL A 18 18.83 -10.03 26.47
C VAL A 18 18.35 -9.05 27.54
N HIS A 19 17.19 -9.33 28.16
CA HIS A 19 16.64 -8.52 29.25
C HIS A 19 17.64 -8.34 30.39
N ASN A 20 18.20 -9.46 30.91
CA ASN A 20 19.14 -9.46 32.04
C ASN A 20 20.48 -8.77 31.72
N LYS A 21 20.86 -8.67 30.47
CA LYS A 21 22.06 -7.97 30.03
C LYS A 21 21.85 -6.46 30.03
N ILE A 22 20.72 -6.02 29.44
CA ILE A 22 20.43 -4.59 29.27
C ILE A 22 20.00 -3.92 30.56
N ILE A 23 19.21 -4.58 31.41
CA ILE A 23 18.75 -3.99 32.68
C ILE A 23 19.88 -3.66 33.66
N LYS A 24 21.06 -4.25 33.46
CA LYS A 24 22.25 -4.01 34.29
C LYS A 24 23.09 -2.81 33.82
N LEU A 25 22.77 -2.23 32.67
CA LEU A 25 23.50 -1.07 32.17
C LEU A 25 23.13 0.19 32.95
N GLU A 26 24.13 1.03 33.20
CA GLU A 26 23.93 2.30 33.87
C GLU A 26 22.98 3.21 33.08
N GLY A 27 22.00 3.77 33.76
CA GLY A 27 21.00 4.62 33.13
C GLY A 27 19.78 3.90 32.51
N VAL A 28 19.62 2.60 32.69
CA VAL A 28 18.44 1.84 32.30
C VAL A 28 17.47 1.73 33.47
N LEU A 29 16.25 2.23 33.30
CA LEU A 29 15.18 2.17 34.33
C LEU A 29 14.31 0.94 34.18
N ASP A 30 13.98 0.56 32.95
CA ASP A 30 13.16 -0.60 32.63
C ASP A 30 13.44 -1.15 31.24
N VAL A 31 13.25 -2.46 31.01
CA VAL A 31 13.49 -3.16 29.75
C VAL A 31 12.35 -4.14 29.48
N SER A 32 11.82 -4.10 28.27
CA SER A 32 10.91 -5.10 27.73
C SER A 32 11.50 -5.73 26.47
N VAL A 33 11.47 -7.06 26.36
CA VAL A 33 12.01 -7.80 25.21
C VAL A 33 10.93 -8.68 24.62
N SER A 34 10.58 -8.47 23.34
CA SER A 34 9.68 -9.30 22.57
C SER A 34 10.49 -10.18 21.61
N TYR A 35 10.38 -11.51 21.77
CA TYR A 35 10.98 -12.47 20.85
C TYR A 35 10.23 -12.49 19.51
N GLU A 36 8.89 -12.40 19.54
CA GLU A 36 8.05 -12.47 18.34
C GLU A 36 8.25 -11.27 17.41
N GLU A 37 8.42 -10.08 18.00
CA GLU A 37 8.66 -8.84 17.25
C GLU A 37 10.15 -8.57 16.99
N SER A 38 11.04 -9.39 17.58
CA SER A 38 12.50 -9.15 17.56
C SER A 38 12.87 -7.74 18.02
N LEU A 39 12.23 -7.28 19.09
CA LEU A 39 12.28 -5.91 19.58
C LEU A 39 12.67 -5.85 21.06
N VAL A 40 13.53 -4.87 21.39
CA VAL A 40 13.87 -4.49 22.76
C VAL A 40 13.43 -3.06 22.98
N SER A 41 12.61 -2.83 24.01
CA SER A 41 12.17 -1.50 24.43
C SER A 41 12.85 -1.15 25.76
N ILE A 42 13.55 -0.04 25.79
CA ILE A 42 14.31 0.46 26.95
C ILE A 42 13.69 1.76 27.42
N THR A 43 13.44 1.86 28.74
CA THR A 43 13.10 3.13 29.39
C THR A 43 14.39 3.71 29.99
N PRO A 44 14.97 4.77 29.38
CA PRO A 44 16.24 5.33 29.83
C PRO A 44 16.06 6.39 30.90
N SER A 45 17.11 6.66 31.71
CA SER A 45 17.30 7.89 32.45
C SER A 45 17.86 8.99 31.54
N GLU A 46 17.99 10.21 32.05
CA GLU A 46 18.47 11.37 31.27
C GLU A 46 19.91 11.21 30.73
N ASP A 47 20.75 10.42 31.39
CA ASP A 47 22.16 10.23 31.04
C ASP A 47 22.46 8.91 30.29
N PHE A 48 21.43 8.20 29.82
CA PHE A 48 21.61 6.90 29.17
C PHE A 48 22.18 7.01 27.76
N ASN A 49 23.26 6.27 27.49
CA ASN A 49 23.84 6.18 26.15
C ASN A 49 23.35 4.92 25.42
N VAL A 50 22.63 5.10 24.31
CA VAL A 50 22.08 4.02 23.48
C VAL A 50 23.18 3.09 22.93
N GLN A 51 24.37 3.65 22.64
CA GLN A 51 25.49 2.87 22.10
C GLN A 51 25.94 1.79 23.09
N SER A 52 25.87 2.05 24.40
CA SER A 52 26.21 1.04 25.42
C SER A 52 25.29 -0.19 25.38
N ALA A 53 24.00 -0.01 25.01
CA ALA A 53 23.09 -1.15 24.84
C ALA A 53 23.40 -1.94 23.55
N ILE A 54 23.74 -1.27 22.47
CA ILE A 54 24.15 -1.90 21.21
C ILE A 54 25.42 -2.71 21.43
N ASP A 55 26.45 -2.13 22.00
CA ASP A 55 27.73 -2.79 22.27
C ASP A 55 27.57 -4.01 23.22
N ALA A 56 26.68 -3.88 24.22
CA ALA A 56 26.37 -4.98 25.15
C ALA A 56 25.67 -6.16 24.44
N LEU A 57 24.80 -5.90 23.48
CA LEU A 57 24.13 -6.91 22.67
C LEU A 57 25.08 -7.55 21.66
N GLU A 58 25.93 -6.77 21.02
CA GLU A 58 26.95 -7.30 20.08
C GLU A 58 27.96 -8.19 20.78
N SER A 59 28.32 -7.87 22.03
CA SER A 59 29.23 -8.72 22.83
C SER A 59 28.66 -10.11 23.12
N GLU A 60 27.36 -10.30 23.07
CA GLU A 60 26.65 -11.56 23.22
C GLU A 60 26.31 -12.25 21.86
N GLY A 61 26.76 -11.65 20.75
CA GLY A 61 26.53 -12.16 19.40
C GLY A 61 25.20 -11.77 18.75
N TYR A 62 24.49 -10.82 19.31
CA TYR A 62 23.28 -10.26 18.69
C TYR A 62 23.63 -9.03 17.85
N GLN A 63 23.00 -8.89 16.69
CA GLN A 63 23.07 -7.63 15.93
C GLN A 63 21.89 -6.77 16.31
N SER A 64 22.14 -5.52 16.69
CA SER A 64 21.06 -4.59 17.08
C SER A 64 21.24 -3.24 16.42
N HIS A 65 20.11 -2.65 16.03
CA HIS A 65 20.04 -1.32 15.45
C HIS A 65 18.96 -0.52 16.19
N ALA A 66 19.27 0.74 16.53
CA ALA A 66 18.26 1.64 17.07
C ALA A 66 17.16 1.86 16.02
N GLN A 67 15.89 1.56 16.38
CA GLN A 67 14.76 2.06 15.63
C GLN A 67 14.58 3.52 16.03
N GLU A 68 14.81 4.43 15.10
CA GLU A 68 14.44 5.83 15.28
C GLU A 68 12.91 5.91 15.27
N ASP A 69 12.29 5.84 16.45
CA ASP A 69 10.94 6.31 16.63
C ASP A 69 10.96 7.83 16.43
N SER A 70 10.48 8.32 15.30
CA SER A 70 10.30 9.74 15.07
C SER A 70 9.13 10.24 15.93
N CYS A 71 9.42 10.56 17.20
CA CYS A 71 8.60 11.42 18.02
C CYS A 71 9.46 12.09 19.09
N CYS A 72 9.62 13.42 18.94
CA CYS A 72 10.06 14.39 19.93
C CYS A 72 11.52 14.30 20.43
N ALA A 73 12.41 14.96 19.71
CA ALA A 73 13.53 15.66 20.31
C ALA A 73 13.55 17.09 19.74
N SER A 74 13.26 18.05 20.62
CA SER A 74 13.56 19.45 20.44
C SER A 74 15.07 19.63 20.38
N ASP A 75 15.63 19.74 19.18
CA ASP A 75 16.90 20.44 18.98
C ASP A 75 16.79 21.29 17.72
N GLN A 76 17.02 22.57 17.96
CA GLN A 76 17.03 23.65 17.00
C GLN A 76 18.16 23.44 15.98
N PHE A 77 17.94 22.58 14.99
CA PHE A 77 18.50 22.72 13.68
C PHE A 77 17.38 23.17 12.76
N VAL A 78 17.32 24.47 12.49
CA VAL A 78 16.57 25.02 11.36
C VAL A 78 17.21 24.47 10.08
N SER A 79 17.00 23.22 9.79
CA SER A 79 17.09 22.70 8.44
C SER A 79 15.75 23.02 7.79
N ASN A 80 15.78 23.93 6.85
CA ASN A 80 14.72 24.22 5.90
C ASN A 80 14.48 22.92 5.08
N LYS A 81 13.91 21.88 5.70
CA LYS A 81 13.51 20.63 5.03
C LYS A 81 12.32 21.00 4.15
N LYS A 82 12.64 21.43 2.93
CA LYS A 82 11.67 21.48 1.84
C LYS A 82 11.04 20.10 1.78
N HIS A 83 9.77 19.98 2.15
CA HIS A 83 9.05 18.71 2.07
C HIS A 83 9.14 18.21 0.63
N LEU A 84 9.67 16.99 0.47
CA LEU A 84 9.77 16.35 -0.85
C LEU A 84 8.39 16.32 -1.50
N HIS A 85 8.28 16.80 -2.73
CA HIS A 85 7.07 16.69 -3.53
C HIS A 85 7.21 15.55 -4.53
N VAL A 86 6.32 14.58 -4.45
CA VAL A 86 6.25 13.44 -5.37
C VAL A 86 4.99 13.55 -6.22
N ALA A 87 5.14 13.59 -7.53
CA ALA A 87 4.03 13.47 -8.47
C ALA A 87 3.92 12.03 -8.98
N ILE A 88 2.69 11.49 -9.03
CA ILE A 88 2.43 10.12 -9.47
C ILE A 88 1.41 10.17 -10.60
N ILE A 89 1.78 9.64 -11.78
CA ILE A 89 0.90 9.57 -12.94
C ILE A 89 0.19 8.21 -12.93
N GLY A 90 -1.12 8.23 -12.69
CA GLY A 90 -1.98 7.06 -12.51
C GLY A 90 -2.40 6.85 -11.05
N SER A 91 -3.50 6.14 -10.84
CA SER A 91 -4.09 5.87 -9.51
C SER A 91 -4.35 4.38 -9.26
N GLY A 92 -3.61 3.49 -9.91
CA GLY A 92 -3.69 2.06 -9.66
C GLY A 92 -3.01 1.64 -8.35
N SER A 93 -3.01 0.34 -8.06
CA SER A 93 -2.45 -0.21 -6.82
C SER A 93 -0.97 0.15 -6.60
N GLY A 94 -0.15 0.16 -7.66
CA GLY A 94 1.25 0.58 -7.58
C GLY A 94 1.40 2.07 -7.25
N ALA A 95 0.53 2.92 -7.81
CA ALA A 95 0.49 4.35 -7.52
C ALA A 95 0.17 4.61 -6.05
N PHE A 96 -0.90 3.98 -5.52
CA PHE A 96 -1.30 4.15 -4.12
C PHE A 96 -0.30 3.56 -3.13
N ALA A 97 0.34 2.44 -3.46
CA ALA A 97 1.41 1.88 -2.62
C ALA A 97 2.59 2.87 -2.47
N CYS A 98 3.02 3.47 -3.58
CA CYS A 98 4.04 4.51 -3.54
C CYS A 98 3.55 5.78 -2.82
N ALA A 99 2.32 6.24 -3.09
CA ALA A 99 1.74 7.44 -2.49
C ALA A 99 1.69 7.33 -0.96
N THR A 100 1.16 6.23 -0.45
CA THR A 100 1.09 5.97 0.99
C THR A 100 2.48 5.94 1.61
N LYS A 101 3.42 5.21 0.99
CA LYS A 101 4.79 5.10 1.54
C LYS A 101 5.55 6.42 1.49
N ALA A 102 5.37 7.22 0.44
CA ALA A 102 5.98 8.54 0.35
C ALA A 102 5.39 9.51 1.41
N ALA A 103 4.08 9.48 1.63
CA ALA A 103 3.41 10.28 2.63
C ALA A 103 3.83 9.89 4.06
N GLU A 104 3.98 8.59 4.38
CA GLU A 104 4.56 8.10 5.63
C GLU A 104 5.99 8.63 5.86
N GLY A 105 6.77 8.79 4.79
CA GLY A 105 8.09 9.42 4.81
C GLY A 105 8.08 10.96 4.88
N GLY A 106 6.92 11.59 5.05
CA GLY A 106 6.76 13.04 5.17
C GLY A 106 6.74 13.81 3.85
N ALA A 107 6.61 13.12 2.69
CA ALA A 107 6.48 13.78 1.40
C ALA A 107 5.05 14.31 1.17
N LYS A 108 4.94 15.41 0.41
CA LYS A 108 3.68 15.78 -0.23
C LYS A 108 3.53 14.98 -1.52
N VAL A 109 2.36 14.42 -1.77
CA VAL A 109 2.12 13.59 -2.95
C VAL A 109 0.96 14.14 -3.77
N THR A 110 1.18 14.28 -5.08
CA THR A 110 0.13 14.60 -6.03
C THR A 110 -0.07 13.42 -6.96
N ILE A 111 -1.24 12.79 -6.89
CA ILE A 111 -1.67 11.73 -7.80
C ILE A 111 -2.45 12.38 -8.95
N ILE A 112 -2.13 12.00 -10.20
CA ILE A 112 -2.78 12.52 -11.40
C ILE A 112 -3.48 11.34 -12.08
N GLU A 113 -4.81 11.45 -12.29
CA GLU A 113 -5.61 10.38 -12.89
C GLU A 113 -6.46 10.90 -14.04
N GLY A 114 -6.23 10.34 -15.24
CA GLY A 114 -6.96 10.70 -16.45
C GLY A 114 -8.28 9.94 -16.62
N ALA A 115 -8.46 8.81 -15.96
CA ALA A 115 -9.72 8.05 -16.05
C ALA A 115 -10.79 8.62 -15.11
N ASP A 116 -12.06 8.28 -15.38
CA ASP A 116 -13.20 8.73 -14.58
C ASP A 116 -13.15 8.26 -13.14
N VAL A 117 -12.62 7.04 -12.92
CA VAL A 117 -12.54 6.40 -11.61
C VAL A 117 -11.10 6.07 -11.22
N ILE A 118 -10.81 6.20 -9.93
CA ILE A 118 -9.50 5.84 -9.34
C ILE A 118 -9.41 4.34 -9.05
N GLY A 119 -8.20 3.86 -8.73
CA GLY A 119 -7.96 2.47 -8.28
C GLY A 119 -7.39 1.57 -9.38
N GLY A 120 -7.39 2.02 -10.63
CA GLY A 120 -6.82 1.31 -11.77
C GLY A 120 -7.56 0.04 -12.17
N CYS A 121 -6.95 -0.77 -13.01
CA CYS A 121 -7.58 -1.93 -13.65
C CYS A 121 -8.02 -3.00 -12.64
N CYS A 122 -7.20 -3.32 -11.64
CA CYS A 122 -7.45 -4.46 -10.75
C CYS A 122 -8.79 -4.37 -10.00
N VAL A 123 -9.09 -3.22 -9.40
CA VAL A 123 -10.35 -3.07 -8.64
C VAL A 123 -11.54 -2.85 -9.54
N ASN A 124 -11.37 -2.10 -10.64
CA ASN A 124 -12.49 -1.64 -11.46
C ASN A 124 -12.97 -2.66 -12.50
N VAL A 125 -12.04 -3.25 -13.25
CA VAL A 125 -12.35 -4.09 -14.43
C VAL A 125 -11.58 -5.41 -14.49
N GLY A 126 -10.68 -5.66 -13.54
CA GLY A 126 -9.78 -6.84 -13.57
C GLY A 126 -10.04 -7.82 -12.44
N CYS A 127 -9.15 -7.83 -11.46
CA CYS A 127 -9.07 -8.86 -10.41
C CYS A 127 -10.35 -8.98 -9.59
N VAL A 128 -10.91 -7.86 -9.13
CA VAL A 128 -12.06 -7.85 -8.22
C VAL A 128 -13.32 -8.35 -8.93
N PRO A 129 -13.80 -7.74 -10.04
CA PRO A 129 -15.01 -8.21 -10.70
C PRO A 129 -14.89 -9.65 -11.19
N SER A 130 -13.76 -10.05 -11.77
CA SER A 130 -13.56 -11.43 -12.23
C SER A 130 -13.60 -12.45 -11.10
N LYS A 131 -13.01 -12.15 -9.92
CA LYS A 131 -13.04 -13.08 -8.77
C LYS A 131 -14.43 -13.25 -8.19
N ILE A 132 -15.27 -12.22 -8.23
CA ILE A 132 -16.68 -12.31 -7.81
C ILE A 132 -17.43 -13.29 -8.72
N LEU A 133 -17.30 -13.13 -10.05
CA LEU A 133 -17.95 -14.02 -11.02
C LEU A 133 -17.42 -15.45 -10.95
N ILE A 134 -16.11 -15.63 -10.84
CA ILE A 134 -15.49 -16.97 -10.69
C ILE A 134 -16.01 -17.65 -9.42
N ARG A 135 -16.13 -16.92 -8.31
CA ARG A 135 -16.66 -17.50 -7.07
C ARG A 135 -18.13 -17.87 -7.19
N ALA A 136 -18.95 -17.04 -7.83
CA ALA A 136 -20.35 -17.36 -8.10
C ALA A 136 -20.49 -18.59 -9.00
N ALA A 137 -19.70 -18.67 -10.09
CA ALA A 137 -19.69 -19.83 -10.99
C ALA A 137 -19.24 -21.11 -10.26
N GLN A 138 -18.23 -21.04 -9.42
CA GLN A 138 -17.77 -22.17 -8.61
C GLN A 138 -18.85 -22.69 -7.65
N LEU A 139 -19.57 -21.79 -6.98
CA LEU A 139 -20.67 -22.18 -6.09
C LEU A 139 -21.83 -22.82 -6.86
N ALA A 140 -22.16 -22.31 -8.03
CA ALA A 140 -23.19 -22.88 -8.89
C ALA A 140 -22.78 -24.28 -9.38
N GLU A 141 -21.54 -24.46 -9.76
CA GLU A 141 -21.03 -25.77 -10.23
C GLU A 141 -20.97 -26.80 -9.08
N GLN A 142 -20.57 -26.39 -7.88
CA GLN A 142 -20.59 -27.26 -6.69
C GLN A 142 -22.00 -27.73 -6.31
N GLN A 143 -23.04 -26.97 -6.60
CA GLN A 143 -24.42 -27.36 -6.39
C GLN A 143 -24.88 -28.34 -7.47
N ARG A 144 -24.42 -28.19 -8.71
CA ARG A 144 -24.72 -29.08 -9.83
C ARG A 144 -24.03 -30.42 -9.73
N ASN A 145 -22.78 -30.42 -9.33
CA ASN A 145 -21.89 -31.58 -9.37
C ASN A 145 -21.10 -31.66 -8.04
N ASN A 146 -21.73 -32.19 -6.98
CA ASN A 146 -21.01 -32.48 -5.77
C ASN A 146 -20.58 -33.94 -5.70
N PRO A 147 -19.45 -34.29 -5.09
CA PRO A 147 -18.92 -35.68 -5.07
C PRO A 147 -19.55 -36.55 -3.98
N PHE A 148 -20.41 -36.04 -3.13
CA PHE A 148 -20.94 -36.76 -1.98
C PHE A 148 -22.29 -37.40 -2.29
N ALA A 149 -22.38 -38.73 -2.21
CA ALA A 149 -23.60 -39.50 -2.53
C ALA A 149 -24.81 -39.18 -1.62
N GLY A 150 -24.56 -38.60 -0.43
CA GLY A 150 -25.60 -38.16 0.50
C GLY A 150 -26.12 -36.75 0.27
N LEU A 151 -25.60 -36.03 -0.71
CA LEU A 151 -26.06 -34.70 -1.10
C LEU A 151 -26.68 -34.73 -2.48
N GLU A 152 -27.91 -34.26 -2.59
CA GLU A 152 -28.56 -34.15 -3.92
C GLU A 152 -27.92 -33.03 -4.73
N ASN A 153 -27.71 -33.32 -6.02
CA ASN A 153 -27.29 -32.29 -6.98
C ASN A 153 -28.47 -31.39 -7.31
N HIS A 154 -28.23 -30.07 -7.28
CA HIS A 154 -29.26 -29.08 -7.55
C HIS A 154 -28.82 -28.11 -8.65
N GLN A 155 -29.67 -27.86 -9.63
CA GLN A 155 -29.44 -26.88 -10.69
C GLN A 155 -29.83 -25.48 -10.16
N PRO A 156 -28.87 -24.60 -9.83
CA PRO A 156 -29.21 -23.26 -9.35
C PRO A 156 -29.82 -22.42 -10.46
N GLN A 157 -30.79 -21.58 -10.11
CA GLN A 157 -31.35 -20.60 -11.02
C GLN A 157 -30.47 -19.35 -11.01
N LEU A 158 -29.93 -18.97 -12.15
CA LEU A 158 -29.10 -17.80 -12.30
C LEU A 158 -29.93 -16.56 -12.65
N ASN A 159 -29.93 -15.56 -11.78
CA ASN A 159 -30.36 -14.20 -12.13
C ASN A 159 -29.12 -13.34 -12.43
N ARG A 160 -28.78 -13.23 -13.72
CA ARG A 160 -27.59 -12.50 -14.16
C ARG A 160 -27.63 -11.01 -13.79
N ALA A 161 -28.79 -10.38 -13.82
CA ALA A 161 -28.93 -8.95 -13.49
C ALA A 161 -28.60 -8.68 -12.01
N LEU A 162 -29.12 -9.50 -11.09
CA LEU A 162 -28.78 -9.39 -9.66
C LEU A 162 -27.30 -9.68 -9.39
N LEU A 163 -26.72 -10.68 -10.07
CA LEU A 163 -25.31 -10.99 -9.91
C LEU A 163 -24.42 -9.85 -10.38
N SER A 164 -24.74 -9.23 -11.53
CA SER A 164 -24.02 -8.06 -12.05
C SER A 164 -24.16 -6.84 -11.13
N GLN A 165 -25.34 -6.61 -10.59
CA GLN A 165 -25.57 -5.53 -9.61
C GLN A 165 -24.75 -5.73 -8.33
N GLN A 166 -24.70 -6.96 -7.81
CA GLN A 166 -23.90 -7.32 -6.65
C GLN A 166 -22.40 -7.14 -6.91
N GLN A 167 -21.94 -7.56 -8.11
CA GLN A 167 -20.56 -7.36 -8.54
C GLN A 167 -20.18 -5.87 -8.55
N SER A 168 -21.00 -5.04 -9.19
CA SER A 168 -20.77 -3.59 -9.28
C SER A 168 -20.76 -2.92 -7.90
N ALA A 169 -21.71 -3.27 -7.02
CA ALA A 169 -21.75 -2.77 -5.66
C ALA A 169 -20.49 -3.14 -4.85
N ARG A 170 -19.99 -4.35 -5.02
CA ARG A 170 -18.78 -4.80 -4.33
C ARG A 170 -17.51 -4.12 -4.87
N VAL A 171 -17.43 -3.86 -6.17
CA VAL A 171 -16.36 -3.09 -6.79
C VAL A 171 -16.33 -1.67 -6.20
N GLU A 172 -17.50 -1.01 -6.13
CA GLU A 172 -17.64 0.34 -5.58
C GLU A 172 -17.21 0.41 -4.10
N GLU A 173 -17.71 -0.53 -3.30
CA GLU A 173 -17.34 -0.64 -1.87
C GLU A 173 -15.82 -0.76 -1.69
N LEU A 174 -15.18 -1.65 -2.45
CA LEU A 174 -13.74 -1.86 -2.35
C LEU A 174 -12.93 -0.68 -2.89
N ARG A 175 -13.39 -0.02 -3.96
CA ARG A 175 -12.77 1.19 -4.49
C ARG A 175 -12.81 2.29 -3.43
N HIS A 176 -13.96 2.52 -2.81
CA HIS A 176 -14.10 3.50 -1.75
C HIS A 176 -13.19 3.18 -0.56
N ALA A 177 -13.27 1.95 -0.03
CA ALA A 177 -12.52 1.56 1.17
C ALA A 177 -10.99 1.58 0.99
N LYS A 178 -10.50 1.22 -0.22
CA LYS A 178 -9.06 1.02 -0.46
C LYS A 178 -8.37 2.17 -1.18
N TYR A 179 -9.12 3.12 -1.75
CA TYR A 179 -8.53 4.22 -2.52
C TYR A 179 -9.12 5.56 -2.08
N GLN A 180 -10.44 5.74 -2.14
CA GLN A 180 -11.05 7.02 -1.78
C GLN A 180 -10.81 7.37 -0.32
N ASN A 181 -11.05 6.43 0.59
CA ASN A 181 -10.82 6.63 2.02
C ASN A 181 -9.37 7.01 2.36
N ILE A 182 -8.39 6.47 1.63
CA ILE A 182 -6.98 6.85 1.81
C ILE A 182 -6.74 8.32 1.43
N LEU A 183 -7.35 8.79 0.33
CA LEU A 183 -7.27 10.19 -0.07
C LEU A 183 -7.95 11.11 0.95
N ASP A 184 -9.14 10.73 1.41
CA ASP A 184 -9.95 11.54 2.31
C ASP A 184 -9.33 11.67 3.72
N THR A 185 -8.59 10.66 4.15
CA THR A 185 -8.00 10.61 5.50
C THR A 185 -6.53 11.05 5.56
N ASN A 186 -5.87 11.25 4.42
CA ASN A 186 -4.45 11.63 4.40
C ASN A 186 -4.24 13.01 3.75
N PRO A 187 -4.02 14.08 4.54
CA PRO A 187 -3.85 15.44 4.03
C PRO A 187 -2.57 15.65 3.20
N SER A 188 -1.62 14.71 3.24
CA SER A 188 -0.42 14.75 2.41
C SER A 188 -0.64 14.28 0.98
N LEU A 189 -1.80 13.65 0.71
CA LEU A 189 -2.18 13.18 -0.62
C LEU A 189 -3.15 14.16 -1.29
N ASN A 190 -2.88 14.50 -2.54
CA ASN A 190 -3.75 15.32 -3.37
C ASN A 190 -4.03 14.58 -4.68
N LEU A 191 -5.29 14.59 -5.14
CA LEU A 191 -5.70 14.03 -6.41
C LEU A 191 -6.02 15.13 -7.40
N ILE A 192 -5.44 15.09 -8.59
CA ILE A 192 -5.78 15.95 -9.72
C ILE A 192 -6.33 15.06 -10.84
N LYS A 193 -7.54 15.37 -11.30
CA LYS A 193 -8.14 14.75 -12.48
C LYS A 193 -7.57 15.39 -13.75
N GLY A 194 -7.06 14.55 -14.66
CA GLY A 194 -6.54 14.99 -15.95
C GLY A 194 -5.44 14.07 -16.50
N TYR A 195 -5.05 14.33 -17.72
CA TYR A 195 -3.97 13.61 -18.39
C TYR A 195 -2.65 14.38 -18.25
N ALA A 196 -1.65 13.73 -17.66
CA ALA A 196 -0.33 14.34 -17.47
C ALA A 196 0.58 14.10 -18.67
N ARG A 197 1.32 15.13 -19.06
CA ARG A 197 2.45 15.05 -20.00
C ARG A 197 3.67 15.78 -19.46
N PHE A 198 4.84 15.30 -19.79
CA PHE A 198 6.08 15.94 -19.36
C PHE A 198 6.31 17.26 -20.13
N LYS A 199 6.57 18.34 -19.41
CA LYS A 199 7.15 19.57 -19.96
C LYS A 199 8.67 19.50 -19.93
N ASN A 200 9.22 18.96 -18.84
CA ASN A 200 10.63 18.67 -18.62
C ASN A 200 10.77 17.58 -17.54
N ALA A 201 12.00 17.24 -17.13
CA ALA A 201 12.27 16.17 -16.18
C ALA A 201 11.54 16.29 -14.82
N ASN A 202 11.22 17.50 -14.39
CA ASN A 202 10.63 17.77 -13.07
C ASN A 202 9.28 18.49 -13.13
N THR A 203 8.73 18.72 -14.33
CA THR A 203 7.51 19.51 -14.50
C THR A 203 6.54 18.77 -15.41
N LEU A 204 5.30 18.66 -14.95
CA LEU A 204 4.18 18.09 -15.70
C LEU A 204 3.18 19.19 -16.07
N ILE A 205 2.57 19.05 -17.24
CA ILE A 205 1.36 19.76 -17.64
C ILE A 205 0.22 18.74 -17.56
N ILE A 206 -0.86 19.14 -16.90
CA ILE A 206 -2.05 18.32 -16.70
C ILE A 206 -3.19 18.94 -17.49
N ASP A 207 -3.67 18.22 -18.49
CA ASP A 207 -4.83 18.60 -19.29
C ASP A 207 -6.08 18.12 -18.55
N LYS A 208 -6.88 19.04 -18.00
CA LYS A 208 -8.08 18.74 -17.20
C LYS A 208 -9.30 18.47 -18.07
N PRO A 209 -10.32 17.77 -17.54
CA PRO A 209 -11.56 17.48 -18.28
C PRO A 209 -12.36 18.73 -18.69
N ASP A 210 -12.22 19.83 -17.96
CA ASP A 210 -12.83 21.12 -18.25
C ASP A 210 -12.15 21.92 -19.38
N GLY A 211 -11.04 21.42 -19.91
CA GLY A 211 -10.21 22.05 -20.94
C GLY A 211 -9.11 22.95 -20.39
N ASP A 212 -9.07 23.17 -19.07
CA ASP A 212 -8.00 23.93 -18.44
C ASP A 212 -6.70 23.13 -18.36
N GLN A 213 -5.59 23.84 -18.33
CA GLN A 213 -4.27 23.25 -18.11
C GLN A 213 -3.71 23.68 -16.76
N GLN A 214 -3.13 22.73 -16.04
CA GLN A 214 -2.41 22.99 -14.79
C GLN A 214 -0.98 22.51 -14.90
N GLU A 215 -0.03 23.38 -14.57
CA GLU A 215 1.37 23.02 -14.46
C GLU A 215 1.73 22.70 -13.01
N ILE A 216 2.44 21.59 -12.78
CA ILE A 216 3.00 21.23 -11.48
C ILE A 216 4.46 20.85 -11.62
N SER A 217 5.25 21.25 -10.61
CA SER A 217 6.64 20.82 -10.47
C SER A 217 6.79 19.88 -9.28
N ALA A 218 7.57 18.83 -9.44
CA ALA A 218 7.84 17.83 -8.40
C ALA A 218 9.31 17.46 -8.34
N ASP A 219 9.79 17.11 -7.15
CA ASP A 219 11.18 16.67 -6.95
C ASP A 219 11.42 15.27 -7.53
N LYS A 220 10.37 14.43 -7.50
CA LYS A 220 10.35 13.10 -8.10
C LYS A 220 9.02 12.85 -8.82
N ILE A 221 9.08 12.15 -9.93
CA ILE A 221 7.89 11.77 -10.71
C ILE A 221 7.90 10.25 -10.88
N LEU A 222 6.79 9.61 -10.49
CA LEU A 222 6.53 8.20 -10.70
C LEU A 222 5.55 8.02 -11.86
N ILE A 223 5.90 7.19 -12.82
CA ILE A 223 5.01 6.76 -13.91
C ILE A 223 4.36 5.44 -13.48
N ALA A 224 3.07 5.47 -13.19
CA ALA A 224 2.27 4.33 -12.74
C ALA A 224 0.97 4.19 -13.56
N THR A 225 1.06 4.45 -14.86
CA THR A 225 -0.07 4.51 -15.80
C THR A 225 -0.72 3.16 -16.10
N GLY A 226 -0.09 2.05 -15.68
CA GLY A 226 -0.61 0.70 -15.91
C GLY A 226 -0.52 0.25 -17.37
N SER A 227 -1.48 -0.57 -17.77
CA SER A 227 -1.59 -1.11 -19.14
C SER A 227 -3.04 -1.29 -19.54
N THR A 228 -3.28 -1.35 -20.84
CA THR A 228 -4.58 -1.63 -21.45
C THR A 228 -4.49 -2.87 -22.32
N PRO A 229 -5.61 -3.57 -22.60
CA PRO A 229 -5.62 -4.69 -23.55
C PRO A 229 -5.14 -4.26 -24.94
N THR A 230 -4.22 -5.02 -25.50
CA THR A 230 -3.78 -4.81 -26.88
C THR A 230 -4.78 -5.47 -27.84
N ILE A 231 -5.30 -4.68 -28.77
CA ILE A 231 -6.19 -5.20 -29.83
C ILE A 231 -5.32 -5.57 -31.03
N PRO A 232 -5.33 -6.87 -31.44
CA PRO A 232 -4.51 -7.30 -32.55
C PRO A 232 -5.04 -6.73 -33.88
N ALA A 233 -4.12 -6.47 -34.82
CA ALA A 233 -4.45 -5.97 -36.16
C ALA A 233 -4.97 -7.10 -37.05
N ILE A 234 -6.22 -7.55 -36.82
CA ILE A 234 -6.88 -8.58 -37.63
C ILE A 234 -7.82 -7.88 -38.61
N ASN A 235 -7.70 -8.25 -39.89
CA ASN A 235 -8.54 -7.68 -40.95
C ASN A 235 -10.03 -7.91 -40.64
N GLY A 236 -10.82 -6.85 -40.63
CA GLY A 236 -12.27 -6.90 -40.35
C GLY A 236 -12.64 -6.82 -38.87
N LEU A 237 -11.69 -6.95 -37.93
CA LEU A 237 -12.00 -6.89 -36.49
C LEU A 237 -12.59 -5.55 -36.07
N SER A 238 -12.09 -4.43 -36.62
CA SER A 238 -12.60 -3.08 -36.32
C SER A 238 -14.06 -2.86 -36.75
N GLY A 239 -14.59 -3.65 -37.68
CA GLY A 239 -15.99 -3.63 -38.14
C GLY A 239 -16.90 -4.63 -37.41
N THR A 240 -16.37 -5.37 -36.43
CA THR A 240 -17.09 -6.41 -35.70
C THR A 240 -17.22 -6.04 -34.22
N PRO A 241 -18.37 -6.21 -33.57
CA PRO A 241 -18.45 -6.02 -32.11
C PRO A 241 -17.61 -7.08 -31.41
N TYR A 242 -16.71 -6.63 -30.54
CA TYR A 242 -15.89 -7.52 -29.69
C TYR A 242 -15.77 -6.90 -28.28
N TRP A 243 -15.42 -7.73 -27.33
CA TRP A 243 -15.12 -7.32 -25.97
C TRP A 243 -13.66 -7.61 -25.66
N THR A 244 -13.06 -6.72 -24.89
CA THR A 244 -11.80 -6.98 -24.21
C THR A 244 -12.09 -7.39 -22.75
N SER A 245 -11.04 -7.61 -21.97
CA SER A 245 -11.18 -7.83 -20.52
C SER A 245 -11.75 -6.60 -19.77
N THR A 246 -11.84 -5.44 -20.41
CA THR A 246 -12.39 -4.23 -19.81
C THR A 246 -13.92 -4.20 -19.88
N GLU A 247 -14.51 -4.69 -20.96
CA GLU A 247 -15.95 -4.71 -21.20
C GLU A 247 -16.62 -6.00 -20.71
N ALA A 248 -15.85 -7.06 -20.48
CA ALA A 248 -16.36 -8.39 -20.08
C ALA A 248 -16.81 -8.46 -18.56
#